data_a89c3258ebdb1faa433e663427805f5d
#
_entry.id   a89c3258ebdb1faa433e663427805f5d
#
_cell.length_a   1.000
_cell.length_b   1.000
_cell.length_c   1.000
_cell.angle_alpha   90.00
_cell.angle_beta   90.00
_cell.angle_gamma   90.00
#
_symmetry.space_group_name_H-M   'P 1'
#
loop_
_entity.id
_entity.type
_entity.pdbx_description
1 polymer ?
#
loop_
_entity_poly.entity_id
_entity_poly.type
_entity_poly.pdbx_seq_one_letter_code
_entity_poly.pdbx_strand_id
1 'polypeptide(L)'
;MDPSQATAAIATLPAMDYDLIISGAGPAGLCLARALSGHGLRLALVEQQPLTALQNPAFDGREIALTQHSAQLMRSLGLWARIDPQALSPLRDARVMNGPSPFAMVIDHALGRRSELGWLVSNHLIRRAAFECVEQSRGENGDITLLAGEAVTGVRTDAEAAHVTLASGTLLKARLLVAADSRFSTTRRAMGIAADLHDFGRSMLVCCMTHDEPHHHAAWEWSGYGQTLALLPMNDDPATGEHRSSVVLTLPSRDIDPLLTLEPAAFNTRMAERFDQRLGRMALASARHASPLVAVYPRRLVAQRFAC
;
A
#
# COMPACT_ATOMS: atom_id res chain seq x y z
N MET A 1 9.88 -11.59 -67.56
CA MET A 1 10.11 -11.61 -66.08
C MET A 1 8.99 -10.83 -65.44
N ASP A 2 8.07 -11.53 -64.81
CA ASP A 2 6.87 -10.99 -64.22
C ASP A 2 7.15 -10.38 -62.84
N PRO A 3 6.80 -9.12 -62.52
CA PRO A 3 7.04 -8.48 -61.25
C PRO A 3 5.82 -8.57 -60.30
N SER A 4 5.24 -9.75 -60.21
CA SER A 4 4.03 -9.97 -59.38
C SER A 4 4.22 -11.19 -58.49
N GLN A 5 4.95 -11.08 -57.40
CA GLN A 5 4.79 -11.92 -56.21
C GLN A 5 5.75 -11.46 -55.09
N ALA A 6 5.40 -10.37 -54.42
CA ALA A 6 5.90 -10.08 -53.09
C ALA A 6 4.78 -9.49 -52.23
N THR A 7 3.70 -10.27 -52.08
CA THR A 7 2.72 -10.02 -51.00
C THR A 7 3.34 -10.62 -49.77
N ALA A 8 4.07 -9.81 -48.99
CA ALA A 8 4.49 -10.20 -47.66
C ALA A 8 3.25 -10.54 -46.86
N ALA A 9 3.12 -11.80 -46.45
CA ALA A 9 2.12 -12.24 -45.53
C ALA A 9 2.26 -11.42 -44.25
N ILE A 10 1.31 -10.55 -43.99
CA ILE A 10 1.14 -9.92 -42.67
C ILE A 10 0.91 -11.07 -41.72
N ALA A 11 1.95 -11.45 -40.97
CA ALA A 11 1.84 -12.45 -39.93
C ALA A 11 0.77 -11.96 -38.96
N THR A 12 -0.39 -12.61 -38.97
CA THR A 12 -1.47 -12.35 -38.03
C THR A 12 -0.89 -12.62 -36.63
N LEU A 13 -0.70 -11.56 -35.83
CA LEU A 13 -0.25 -11.71 -34.45
C LEU A 13 -1.21 -12.69 -33.76
N PRO A 14 -0.69 -13.66 -32.99
CA PRO A 14 -1.52 -14.63 -32.30
C PRO A 14 -2.55 -13.92 -31.41
N ALA A 15 -3.79 -14.40 -31.41
CA ALA A 15 -4.86 -13.79 -30.63
C ALA A 15 -4.43 -13.67 -29.15
N MET A 16 -4.44 -12.45 -28.64
CA MET A 16 -4.17 -12.12 -27.24
C MET A 16 -5.50 -11.98 -26.51
N ASP A 17 -5.62 -12.55 -25.32
CA ASP A 17 -6.80 -12.38 -24.50
C ASP A 17 -6.85 -10.95 -23.96
N TYR A 18 -5.66 -10.45 -23.52
CA TYR A 18 -5.50 -9.13 -22.92
C TYR A 18 -4.25 -8.42 -23.46
N ASP A 19 -4.23 -7.11 -23.34
CA ASP A 19 -3.04 -6.33 -23.59
C ASP A 19 -2.15 -6.31 -22.34
N LEU A 20 -2.76 -6.32 -21.13
CA LEU A 20 -2.06 -6.36 -19.87
C LEU A 20 -2.78 -7.29 -18.87
N ILE A 21 -2.01 -8.12 -18.18
CA ILE A 21 -2.43 -8.82 -16.96
C ILE A 21 -1.73 -8.17 -15.77
N ILE A 22 -2.50 -7.79 -14.75
CA ILE A 22 -2.02 -7.25 -13.47
C ILE A 22 -2.29 -8.30 -12.41
N SER A 23 -1.24 -8.82 -11.78
CA SER A 23 -1.34 -9.77 -10.66
C SER A 23 -1.30 -9.01 -9.35
N GLY A 24 -2.41 -9.02 -8.62
CA GLY A 24 -2.62 -8.33 -7.35
C GLY A 24 -3.50 -7.08 -7.47
N ALA A 25 -4.62 -7.07 -6.73
CA ALA A 25 -5.53 -5.93 -6.59
C ALA A 25 -5.31 -5.16 -5.27
N GLY A 26 -4.06 -4.99 -4.89
CA GLY A 26 -3.65 -4.02 -3.88
C GLY A 26 -3.70 -2.60 -4.42
N PRO A 27 -3.37 -1.56 -3.62
CA PRO A 27 -3.40 -0.16 -4.07
C PRO A 27 -2.64 0.06 -5.39
N ALA A 28 -1.47 -0.55 -5.56
CA ALA A 28 -0.67 -0.41 -6.77
C ALA A 28 -1.36 -0.98 -8.00
N GLY A 29 -1.86 -2.23 -7.93
CA GLY A 29 -2.53 -2.88 -9.06
C GLY A 29 -3.84 -2.20 -9.43
N LEU A 30 -4.64 -1.81 -8.44
CA LEU A 30 -5.89 -1.08 -8.67
C LEU A 30 -5.64 0.30 -9.29
N CYS A 31 -4.66 1.06 -8.79
CA CYS A 31 -4.30 2.35 -9.37
C CYS A 31 -3.77 2.21 -10.80
N LEU A 32 -2.97 1.17 -11.08
CA LEU A 32 -2.49 0.90 -12.44
C LEU A 32 -3.65 0.56 -13.38
N ALA A 33 -4.54 -0.33 -12.97
CA ALA A 33 -5.74 -0.67 -13.76
C ALA A 33 -6.60 0.57 -14.04
N ARG A 34 -6.85 1.40 -13.00
CA ARG A 34 -7.59 2.66 -13.16
C ARG A 34 -6.90 3.65 -14.08
N ALA A 35 -5.56 3.78 -13.98
CA ALA A 35 -4.79 4.70 -14.81
C ALA A 35 -4.80 4.32 -16.30
N LEU A 36 -4.91 3.02 -16.61
CA LEU A 36 -4.89 2.49 -17.98
C LEU A 36 -6.28 2.33 -18.59
N SER A 37 -7.33 2.37 -17.79
CA SER A 37 -8.71 2.26 -18.27
C SER A 37 -9.09 3.44 -19.16
N GLY A 38 -9.89 3.19 -20.19
CA GLY A 38 -10.32 4.19 -21.17
C GLY A 38 -9.29 4.48 -22.27
N HIS A 39 -8.16 3.75 -22.33
CA HIS A 39 -7.12 3.94 -23.33
C HIS A 39 -7.13 2.87 -24.44
N GLY A 40 -8.22 2.11 -24.57
CA GLY A 40 -8.38 1.08 -25.60
C GLY A 40 -7.56 -0.20 -25.31
N LEU A 41 -7.10 -0.40 -24.08
CA LEU A 41 -6.37 -1.59 -23.65
C LEU A 41 -7.34 -2.57 -22.97
N ARG A 42 -7.21 -3.85 -23.25
CA ARG A 42 -7.91 -4.93 -22.54
C ARG A 42 -7.07 -5.35 -21.34
N LEU A 43 -7.60 -5.16 -20.15
CA LEU A 43 -6.90 -5.39 -18.89
C LEU A 43 -7.49 -6.59 -18.14
N ALA A 44 -6.66 -7.49 -17.63
CA ALA A 44 -7.06 -8.47 -16.62
C ALA A 44 -6.42 -8.10 -15.28
N LEU A 45 -7.23 -8.00 -14.24
CA LEU A 45 -6.77 -7.81 -12.86
C LEU A 45 -7.06 -9.08 -12.07
N VAL A 46 -6.00 -9.80 -11.67
CA VAL A 46 -6.08 -11.09 -10.96
C VAL A 46 -5.80 -10.87 -9.49
N GLU A 47 -6.70 -11.32 -8.61
CA GLU A 47 -6.57 -11.16 -7.16
C GLU A 47 -6.99 -12.43 -6.43
N GLN A 48 -6.14 -12.91 -5.51
CA GLN A 48 -6.39 -14.12 -4.74
C GLN A 48 -7.50 -13.97 -3.69
N GLN A 49 -7.71 -12.76 -3.18
CA GLN A 49 -8.81 -12.51 -2.24
C GLN A 49 -10.16 -12.52 -2.94
N PRO A 50 -11.23 -12.96 -2.25
CA PRO A 50 -12.56 -12.92 -2.81
C PRO A 50 -13.04 -11.48 -3.03
N LEU A 51 -14.00 -11.29 -3.93
CA LEU A 51 -14.57 -9.99 -4.27
C LEU A 51 -15.06 -9.21 -3.04
N THR A 52 -15.65 -9.91 -2.07
CA THR A 52 -16.15 -9.30 -0.83
C THR A 52 -15.05 -8.63 0.00
N ALA A 53 -13.83 -9.16 -0.02
CA ALA A 53 -12.68 -8.57 0.67
C ALA A 53 -12.09 -7.36 -0.07
N LEU A 54 -12.31 -7.25 -1.39
CA LEU A 54 -11.97 -6.07 -2.17
C LEU A 54 -13.01 -4.96 -1.97
N GLN A 55 -14.29 -5.32 -1.92
CA GLN A 55 -15.40 -4.39 -1.66
C GLN A 55 -15.33 -3.78 -0.26
N ASN A 56 -15.01 -4.60 0.72
CA ASN A 56 -14.97 -4.24 2.14
C ASN A 56 -13.62 -4.63 2.77
N PRO A 57 -12.53 -3.92 2.42
CA PRO A 57 -11.23 -4.24 2.97
C PRO A 57 -11.21 -3.96 4.47
N ALA A 58 -10.77 -4.97 5.25
CA ALA A 58 -10.67 -4.84 6.69
C ALA A 58 -9.63 -3.77 7.09
N PHE A 59 -9.90 -3.09 8.20
CA PHE A 59 -8.91 -2.24 8.85
C PHE A 59 -7.72 -3.10 9.30
N ASP A 60 -6.53 -2.72 8.91
CA ASP A 60 -5.29 -3.46 9.17
C ASP A 60 -4.29 -2.69 10.06
N GLY A 61 -4.77 -1.62 10.70
CA GLY A 61 -3.99 -0.76 11.59
C GLY A 61 -3.06 0.20 10.89
N ARG A 62 -2.87 0.10 9.58
CA ARG A 62 -1.92 0.94 8.85
C ARG A 62 -2.53 2.26 8.44
N GLU A 63 -1.93 3.32 8.92
CA GLU A 63 -2.14 4.68 8.43
C GLU A 63 -1.00 5.05 7.47
N ILE A 64 -1.35 5.50 6.29
CA ILE A 64 -0.38 5.78 5.21
C ILE A 64 -0.15 7.28 5.14
N ALA A 65 1.10 7.70 5.38
CA ALA A 65 1.54 9.07 5.17
C ALA A 65 1.73 9.31 3.66
N LEU A 66 0.77 9.97 3.05
CA LEU A 66 0.78 10.32 1.63
C LEU A 66 1.53 11.64 1.44
N THR A 67 2.48 11.65 0.50
CA THR A 67 3.12 12.89 0.05
C THR A 67 2.15 13.74 -0.77
N GLN A 68 2.49 15.00 -1.00
CA GLN A 68 1.77 15.90 -1.93
C GLN A 68 1.58 15.25 -3.30
N HIS A 69 2.63 14.61 -3.82
CA HIS A 69 2.58 13.94 -5.13
C HIS A 69 1.63 12.74 -5.13
N SER A 70 1.67 11.90 -4.09
CA SER A 70 0.75 10.75 -3.95
C SER A 70 -0.70 11.22 -3.86
N ALA A 71 -0.99 12.28 -3.10
CA ALA A 71 -2.32 12.85 -3.01
C ALA A 71 -2.80 13.44 -4.35
N GLN A 72 -1.90 14.07 -5.12
CA GLN A 72 -2.21 14.57 -6.46
C GLN A 72 -2.55 13.40 -7.42
N LEU A 73 -1.78 12.32 -7.38
CA LEU A 73 -2.07 11.11 -8.15
C LEU A 73 -3.43 10.53 -7.79
N MET A 74 -3.75 10.41 -6.50
CA MET A 74 -5.05 9.93 -6.05
C MET A 74 -6.21 10.83 -6.53
N ARG A 75 -6.00 12.16 -6.57
CA ARG A 75 -6.99 13.09 -7.15
C ARG A 75 -7.18 12.86 -8.64
N SER A 76 -6.09 12.72 -9.41
CA SER A 76 -6.17 12.49 -10.86
C SER A 76 -6.85 11.17 -11.23
N LEU A 77 -6.71 10.15 -10.38
CA LEU A 77 -7.36 8.85 -10.56
C LEU A 77 -8.80 8.79 -10.02
N GLY A 78 -9.26 9.84 -9.31
CA GLY A 78 -10.61 9.92 -8.73
C GLY A 78 -10.76 9.27 -7.36
N LEU A 79 -9.68 8.71 -6.77
CA LEU A 79 -9.72 8.05 -5.47
C LEU A 79 -9.99 9.04 -4.32
N TRP A 80 -9.38 10.22 -4.40
CA TRP A 80 -9.44 11.21 -3.33
C TRP A 80 -10.88 11.64 -2.99
N ALA A 81 -11.72 11.83 -4.01
CA ALA A 81 -13.13 12.24 -3.85
C ALA A 81 -14.04 11.15 -3.22
N ARG A 82 -13.54 9.91 -3.10
CA ARG A 82 -14.26 8.77 -2.50
C ARG A 82 -13.91 8.55 -1.04
N ILE A 83 -12.94 9.29 -0.52
CA ILE A 83 -12.54 9.23 0.89
C ILE A 83 -13.22 10.38 1.62
N ASP A 84 -13.87 10.06 2.74
CA ASP A 84 -14.48 11.07 3.60
C ASP A 84 -13.42 12.12 4.00
N PRO A 85 -13.68 13.42 3.78
CA PRO A 85 -12.75 14.47 4.21
C PRO A 85 -12.35 14.39 5.69
N GLN A 86 -13.22 13.89 6.56
CA GLN A 86 -12.91 13.68 7.98
C GLN A 86 -11.88 12.55 8.23
N ALA A 87 -11.69 11.66 7.26
CA ALA A 87 -10.67 10.61 7.31
C ALA A 87 -9.34 11.02 6.67
N LEU A 88 -9.22 12.26 6.17
CA LEU A 88 -8.00 12.84 5.63
C LEU A 88 -7.35 13.70 6.70
N SER A 89 -6.37 13.15 7.41
CA SER A 89 -5.68 13.89 8.49
C SER A 89 -4.48 14.67 7.93
N PRO A 90 -4.43 16.00 8.06
CA PRO A 90 -3.31 16.77 7.55
C PRO A 90 -2.04 16.48 8.35
N LEU A 91 -0.92 16.34 7.66
CA LEU A 91 0.42 16.20 8.22
C LEU A 91 1.18 17.48 7.89
N ARG A 92 1.33 18.37 8.87
CA ARG A 92 1.95 19.68 8.66
C ARG A 92 3.45 19.63 8.84
N ASP A 93 3.90 19.08 9.98
CA ASP A 93 5.31 19.05 10.34
C ASP A 93 5.77 17.62 10.62
N ALA A 94 7.06 17.39 10.52
CA ALA A 94 7.68 16.18 11.03
C ALA A 94 8.86 16.52 11.95
N ARG A 95 8.94 15.80 13.07
CA ARG A 95 10.01 15.95 14.08
C ARG A 95 10.76 14.66 14.22
N VAL A 96 12.05 14.68 13.92
CA VAL A 96 12.93 13.51 14.09
C VAL A 96 13.77 13.74 15.32
N MET A 97 13.63 12.86 16.31
CA MET A 97 14.30 12.92 17.61
C MET A 97 15.24 11.74 17.77
N ASN A 98 16.34 11.93 18.49
CA ASN A 98 17.35 10.91 18.72
C ASN A 98 17.69 10.76 20.21
N GLY A 99 17.30 9.65 20.81
CA GLY A 99 17.55 9.32 22.21
C GLY A 99 17.07 10.42 23.17
N PRO A 100 17.83 10.73 24.20
CA PRO A 100 17.51 11.77 25.19
C PRO A 100 17.86 13.19 24.73
N SER A 101 18.27 13.38 23.48
CA SER A 101 18.61 14.70 22.95
C SER A 101 17.43 15.66 23.06
N PRO A 102 17.62 16.89 23.58
CA PRO A 102 16.57 17.90 23.58
C PRO A 102 16.33 18.49 22.18
N PHE A 103 17.21 18.21 21.22
CA PHE A 103 17.12 18.72 19.85
C PHE A 103 16.33 17.76 18.98
N ALA A 104 15.46 18.33 18.14
CA ALA A 104 14.77 17.63 17.09
C ALA A 104 15.11 18.27 15.73
N MET A 105 15.30 17.46 14.71
CA MET A 105 15.25 17.94 13.34
C MET A 105 13.79 18.18 12.98
N VAL A 106 13.46 19.40 12.59
CA VAL A 106 12.09 19.78 12.22
C VAL A 106 12.02 19.95 10.70
N ILE A 107 11.08 19.24 10.07
CA ILE A 107 10.68 19.46 8.70
C ILE A 107 9.37 20.24 8.76
N ASP A 108 9.45 21.53 8.46
CA ASP A 108 8.36 22.48 8.57
C ASP A 108 7.71 22.67 7.18
N HIS A 109 6.37 22.56 7.11
CA HIS A 109 5.60 22.78 5.90
C HIS A 109 5.77 24.21 5.34
N ALA A 110 5.97 25.20 6.20
CA ALA A 110 6.12 26.60 5.82
C ALA A 110 7.39 26.86 4.99
N LEU A 111 8.47 26.06 5.19
CA LEU A 111 9.68 26.15 4.37
C LEU A 111 9.42 25.84 2.90
N GLY A 112 8.46 24.95 2.62
CA GLY A 112 8.01 24.62 1.27
C GLY A 112 6.90 25.52 0.74
N ARG A 113 6.47 26.56 1.47
CA ARG A 113 5.32 27.43 1.17
C ARG A 113 4.03 26.63 0.91
N ARG A 114 3.81 25.56 1.67
CA ARG A 114 2.65 24.68 1.60
C ARG A 114 1.85 24.77 2.90
N SER A 115 0.59 24.36 2.87
CA SER A 115 -0.24 24.27 4.08
C SER A 115 0.05 23.02 4.89
N GLU A 116 0.57 21.97 4.25
CA GLU A 116 0.94 20.68 4.85
C GLU A 116 2.04 19.98 4.05
N LEU A 117 2.76 19.05 4.67
CA LEU A 117 3.70 18.14 4.01
C LEU A 117 2.98 17.03 3.23
N GLY A 118 1.79 16.67 3.70
CA GLY A 118 0.98 15.61 3.12
C GLY A 118 -0.22 15.26 3.99
N TRP A 119 -0.72 14.04 3.87
CA TRP A 119 -1.90 13.57 4.59
C TRP A 119 -1.70 12.16 5.11
N LEU A 120 -2.30 11.88 6.25
CA LEU A 120 -2.42 10.54 6.78
C LEU A 120 -3.80 9.98 6.38
N VAL A 121 -3.80 8.79 5.82
CA VAL A 121 -5.04 8.11 5.35
C VAL A 121 -4.94 6.62 5.66
N SER A 122 -6.00 6.05 6.23
CA SER A 122 -6.06 4.62 6.52
C SER A 122 -5.96 3.76 5.25
N ASN A 123 -5.11 2.74 5.27
CA ASN A 123 -4.84 1.87 4.12
C ASN A 123 -6.12 1.21 3.57
N HIS A 124 -7.04 0.78 4.43
CA HIS A 124 -8.29 0.16 4.00
C HIS A 124 -9.19 1.14 3.23
N LEU A 125 -9.16 2.44 3.55
CA LEU A 125 -9.91 3.47 2.82
C LEU A 125 -9.30 3.72 1.44
N ILE A 126 -7.97 3.74 1.34
CA ILE A 126 -7.26 3.84 0.05
C ILE A 126 -7.64 2.64 -0.83
N ARG A 127 -7.61 1.42 -0.28
CA ARG A 127 -7.97 0.20 -1.00
C ARG A 127 -9.42 0.23 -1.48
N ARG A 128 -10.36 0.62 -0.62
CA ARG A 128 -11.78 0.74 -0.98
C ARG A 128 -11.99 1.76 -2.08
N ALA A 129 -11.45 2.97 -1.94
CA ALA A 129 -11.57 4.03 -2.94
C ALA A 129 -10.98 3.62 -4.29
N ALA A 130 -9.82 2.94 -4.31
CA ALA A 130 -9.20 2.43 -5.51
C ALA A 130 -10.06 1.36 -6.19
N PHE A 131 -10.61 0.43 -5.42
CA PHE A 131 -11.52 -0.60 -5.91
C PHE A 131 -12.79 0.01 -6.54
N GLU A 132 -13.43 0.95 -5.85
CA GLU A 132 -14.62 1.65 -6.35
C GLU A 132 -14.36 2.40 -7.67
N CYS A 133 -13.16 3.02 -7.82
CA CYS A 133 -12.75 3.66 -9.08
C CYS A 133 -12.59 2.64 -10.22
N VAL A 134 -12.03 1.47 -9.93
CA VAL A 134 -11.89 0.38 -10.91
C VAL A 134 -13.27 -0.16 -11.32
N GLU A 135 -14.18 -0.39 -10.36
CA GLU A 135 -15.54 -0.86 -10.65
C GLU A 135 -16.32 0.14 -11.51
N GLN A 136 -16.21 1.44 -11.22
CA GLN A 136 -16.79 2.46 -12.07
C GLN A 136 -16.24 2.38 -13.50
N SER A 137 -14.92 2.30 -13.66
CA SER A 137 -14.28 2.20 -14.99
C SER A 137 -14.71 0.95 -15.75
N ARG A 138 -14.85 -0.18 -15.06
CA ARG A 138 -15.39 -1.42 -15.65
C ARG A 138 -16.81 -1.23 -16.19
N GLY A 139 -17.67 -0.53 -15.46
CA GLY A 139 -19.03 -0.24 -15.88
C GLY A 139 -19.10 0.73 -17.07
N GLU A 140 -18.19 1.71 -17.11
CA GLU A 140 -18.18 2.74 -18.16
C GLU A 140 -17.49 2.30 -19.46
N ASN A 141 -16.32 1.67 -19.36
CA ASN A 141 -15.44 1.38 -20.47
C ASN A 141 -15.48 -0.09 -20.92
N GLY A 142 -15.79 -1.02 -20.00
CA GLY A 142 -15.82 -2.46 -20.27
C GLY A 142 -14.45 -3.08 -20.58
N ASP A 143 -13.36 -2.38 -20.26
CA ASP A 143 -11.99 -2.73 -20.64
C ASP A 143 -11.20 -3.47 -19.56
N ILE A 144 -11.74 -3.61 -18.34
CA ILE A 144 -11.11 -4.32 -17.23
C ILE A 144 -11.90 -5.57 -16.89
N THR A 145 -11.26 -6.74 -16.94
CA THR A 145 -11.75 -8.00 -16.40
C THR A 145 -11.16 -8.22 -15.01
N LEU A 146 -11.98 -8.21 -13.97
CA LEU A 146 -11.57 -8.55 -12.61
C LEU A 146 -11.79 -10.03 -12.34
N LEU A 147 -10.72 -10.74 -11.99
CA LEU A 147 -10.68 -12.17 -11.63
C LEU A 147 -10.34 -12.26 -10.12
N ALA A 148 -11.36 -12.04 -9.28
CA ALA A 148 -11.25 -12.14 -7.83
C ALA A 148 -11.45 -13.59 -7.36
N GLY A 149 -10.70 -14.01 -6.32
CA GLY A 149 -10.64 -15.37 -5.83
C GLY A 149 -9.70 -16.27 -6.65
N GLU A 150 -8.90 -15.67 -7.53
CA GLU A 150 -7.95 -16.35 -8.40
C GLU A 150 -6.50 -15.98 -8.10
N ALA A 151 -5.61 -16.96 -8.07
CA ALA A 151 -4.19 -16.74 -7.86
C ALA A 151 -3.39 -17.12 -9.11
N VAL A 152 -2.34 -16.37 -9.39
CA VAL A 152 -1.35 -16.74 -10.40
C VAL A 152 -0.47 -17.86 -9.85
N THR A 153 -0.52 -19.04 -10.50
CA THR A 153 0.22 -20.24 -10.09
C THR A 153 1.38 -20.56 -11.03
N GLY A 154 1.35 -20.07 -12.27
CA GLY A 154 2.41 -20.27 -13.25
C GLY A 154 2.55 -19.10 -14.20
N VAL A 155 3.79 -18.81 -14.60
CA VAL A 155 4.12 -17.78 -15.58
C VAL A 155 5.16 -18.33 -16.55
N ARG A 156 4.93 -18.13 -17.84
CA ARG A 156 5.93 -18.35 -18.90
C ARG A 156 5.87 -17.15 -19.84
N THR A 157 6.99 -16.69 -20.30
CA THR A 157 7.08 -15.62 -21.30
C THR A 157 7.92 -16.05 -22.49
N ASP A 158 7.56 -15.54 -23.65
CA ASP A 158 8.32 -15.71 -24.90
C ASP A 158 8.37 -14.37 -25.66
N ALA A 159 8.87 -14.39 -26.89
CA ALA A 159 8.99 -13.18 -27.70
C ALA A 159 7.65 -12.53 -28.03
N GLU A 160 6.55 -13.31 -27.99
CA GLU A 160 5.23 -12.89 -28.43
C GLU A 160 4.34 -12.49 -27.26
N ALA A 161 4.36 -13.24 -26.15
CA ALA A 161 3.39 -13.09 -25.06
C ALA A 161 3.92 -13.47 -23.67
N ALA A 162 3.19 -13.02 -22.66
CA ALA A 162 3.16 -13.58 -21.32
C ALA A 162 1.99 -14.56 -21.21
N HIS A 163 2.27 -15.77 -20.73
CA HIS A 163 1.30 -16.83 -20.48
C HIS A 163 1.17 -17.01 -18.97
N VAL A 164 -0.02 -16.88 -18.46
CA VAL A 164 -0.33 -16.90 -17.02
C VAL A 164 -1.29 -18.04 -16.74
N THR A 165 -0.94 -18.92 -15.81
CA THR A 165 -1.81 -20.00 -15.32
C THR A 165 -2.42 -19.57 -14.01
N LEU A 166 -3.74 -19.66 -13.89
CA LEU A 166 -4.48 -19.39 -12.66
C LEU A 166 -4.67 -20.65 -11.82
N ALA A 167 -5.07 -20.49 -10.57
CA ALA A 167 -5.34 -21.60 -9.65
C ALA A 167 -6.48 -22.51 -10.14
N SER A 168 -7.47 -21.97 -10.85
CA SER A 168 -8.54 -22.72 -11.53
C SER A 168 -8.06 -23.60 -12.68
N GLY A 169 -6.80 -23.44 -13.13
CA GLY A 169 -6.29 -24.05 -14.36
C GLY A 169 -6.52 -23.22 -15.62
N THR A 170 -7.21 -22.09 -15.52
CA THR A 170 -7.41 -21.17 -16.64
C THR A 170 -6.07 -20.62 -17.14
N LEU A 171 -5.88 -20.60 -18.44
CA LEU A 171 -4.72 -20.02 -19.10
C LEU A 171 -5.09 -18.69 -19.71
N LEU A 172 -4.33 -17.65 -19.37
CA LEU A 172 -4.47 -16.31 -19.93
C LEU A 172 -3.23 -15.94 -20.74
N LYS A 173 -3.43 -15.16 -21.80
CA LYS A 173 -2.37 -14.69 -22.67
C LYS A 173 -2.42 -13.17 -22.82
N ALA A 174 -1.30 -12.48 -22.57
CA ALA A 174 -1.23 -11.04 -22.69
C ALA A 174 0.10 -10.57 -23.30
N ARG A 175 0.11 -9.30 -23.77
CA ARG A 175 1.34 -8.67 -24.28
C ARG A 175 2.32 -8.34 -23.17
N LEU A 176 1.81 -8.09 -21.95
CA LEU A 176 2.61 -7.76 -20.77
C LEU A 176 1.94 -8.30 -19.50
N LEU A 177 2.75 -8.79 -18.57
CA LEU A 177 2.35 -9.13 -17.21
C LEU A 177 3.01 -8.16 -16.22
N VAL A 178 2.24 -7.58 -15.32
CA VAL A 178 2.73 -6.75 -14.21
C VAL A 178 2.42 -7.43 -12.89
N ALA A 179 3.47 -7.69 -12.10
CA ALA A 179 3.34 -8.21 -10.74
C ALA A 179 3.19 -7.05 -9.74
N ALA A 180 2.00 -6.90 -9.19
CA ALA A 180 1.62 -5.98 -8.12
C ALA A 180 1.19 -6.74 -6.85
N ASP A 181 1.66 -7.99 -6.70
CA ASP A 181 1.26 -8.98 -5.69
C ASP A 181 2.13 -8.95 -4.42
N SER A 182 2.68 -7.79 -4.09
CA SER A 182 3.44 -7.47 -2.89
C SER A 182 4.93 -7.86 -2.90
N ARG A 183 5.61 -7.51 -1.78
CA ARG A 183 7.06 -7.77 -1.59
C ARG A 183 7.44 -9.25 -1.69
N PHE A 184 6.54 -10.17 -1.33
CA PHE A 184 6.76 -11.62 -1.42
C PHE A 184 6.21 -12.23 -2.71
N SER A 185 6.13 -11.44 -3.77
CA SER A 185 5.54 -11.78 -5.06
C SER A 185 5.78 -13.21 -5.51
N THR A 186 4.70 -13.96 -5.67
CA THR A 186 4.73 -15.30 -6.25
C THR A 186 4.95 -15.23 -7.75
N THR A 187 4.38 -14.21 -8.39
CA THR A 187 4.50 -13.94 -9.82
C THR A 187 5.96 -13.67 -10.21
N ARG A 188 6.68 -12.82 -9.44
CA ARG A 188 8.10 -12.57 -9.63
C ARG A 188 8.92 -13.84 -9.49
N ARG A 189 8.62 -14.69 -8.48
CA ARG A 189 9.31 -15.97 -8.27
C ARG A 189 9.08 -16.94 -9.43
N ALA A 190 7.83 -17.00 -9.94
CA ALA A 190 7.50 -17.82 -11.11
C ALA A 190 8.29 -17.39 -12.37
N MET A 191 8.65 -16.09 -12.48
CA MET A 191 9.54 -15.56 -13.51
C MET A 191 11.03 -15.87 -13.29
N GLY A 192 11.39 -16.61 -12.23
CA GLY A 192 12.79 -16.90 -11.90
C GLY A 192 13.60 -15.66 -11.47
N ILE A 193 12.94 -14.56 -11.08
CA ILE A 193 13.62 -13.34 -10.63
C ILE A 193 13.91 -13.46 -9.15
N ALA A 194 15.20 -13.62 -8.82
CA ALA A 194 15.68 -13.65 -7.44
C ALA A 194 15.49 -12.30 -6.74
N ALA A 195 15.44 -12.32 -5.42
CA ALA A 195 15.46 -11.14 -4.57
C ALA A 195 16.39 -11.36 -3.38
N ASP A 196 17.03 -10.29 -2.96
CA ASP A 196 17.75 -10.26 -1.70
C ASP A 196 16.73 -9.95 -0.60
N LEU A 197 16.69 -10.82 0.41
CA LEU A 197 15.78 -10.71 1.54
C LEU A 197 16.60 -10.38 2.78
N HIS A 198 16.21 -9.32 3.47
CA HIS A 198 16.82 -8.92 4.73
C HIS A 198 15.76 -8.85 5.83
N ASP A 199 15.83 -9.77 6.78
CA ASP A 199 15.05 -9.73 8.00
C ASP A 199 15.82 -8.94 9.06
N PHE A 200 15.24 -7.86 9.56
CA PHE A 200 15.86 -7.01 10.58
C PHE A 200 15.76 -7.62 11.99
N GLY A 201 15.11 -8.76 12.17
CA GLY A 201 14.85 -9.36 13.48
C GLY A 201 13.94 -8.51 14.36
N ARG A 202 13.21 -7.58 13.76
CA ARG A 202 12.33 -6.60 14.43
C ARG A 202 10.93 -6.70 13.87
N SER A 203 9.97 -6.31 14.71
CA SER A 203 8.56 -6.19 14.30
C SER A 203 8.04 -4.81 14.66
N MET A 204 7.10 -4.33 13.86
CA MET A 204 6.33 -3.11 14.14
C MET A 204 5.01 -3.49 14.77
N LEU A 205 4.69 -2.89 15.92
CA LEU A 205 3.35 -2.87 16.49
C LEU A 205 2.70 -1.55 16.07
N VAL A 206 1.48 -1.63 15.53
CA VAL A 206 0.71 -0.48 15.07
C VAL A 206 -0.66 -0.48 15.75
N CYS A 207 -1.07 0.67 16.28
CA CYS A 207 -2.41 0.90 16.82
C CYS A 207 -2.77 2.37 16.77
N CYS A 208 -4.07 2.70 16.93
CA CYS A 208 -4.51 4.07 17.20
C CYS A 208 -4.65 4.26 18.71
N MET A 209 -4.23 5.44 19.19
CA MET A 209 -4.38 5.85 20.58
C MET A 209 -4.99 7.24 20.65
N THR A 210 -5.84 7.47 21.66
CA THR A 210 -6.23 8.83 22.10
C THR A 210 -5.22 9.35 23.11
N HIS A 211 -5.14 10.67 23.28
CA HIS A 211 -4.21 11.32 24.23
C HIS A 211 -4.67 12.73 24.63
N ASP A 212 -4.17 13.21 25.79
CA ASP A 212 -4.61 14.47 26.37
C ASP A 212 -4.03 15.69 25.62
N GLU A 213 -2.72 15.65 25.28
CA GLU A 213 -2.00 16.79 24.72
C GLU A 213 -2.07 16.81 23.18
N PRO A 214 -2.29 17.96 22.54
CA PRO A 214 -2.43 18.03 21.08
C PRO A 214 -1.09 17.78 20.37
N HIS A 215 -1.13 16.99 19.30
CA HIS A 215 0.02 16.74 18.42
C HIS A 215 0.28 17.87 17.40
N HIS A 216 -0.60 18.88 17.28
CA HIS A 216 -0.49 20.02 16.36
C HIS A 216 -0.26 19.62 14.89
N HIS A 217 -0.79 18.48 14.45
CA HIS A 217 -0.57 17.88 13.14
C HIS A 217 0.91 17.59 12.79
N ALA A 218 1.75 17.41 13.80
CA ALA A 218 3.16 17.07 13.66
C ALA A 218 3.36 15.56 13.82
N ALA A 219 3.99 14.94 12.82
CA ALA A 219 4.49 13.58 12.97
C ALA A 219 5.76 13.57 13.80
N TRP A 220 5.92 12.56 14.63
CA TRP A 220 7.14 12.33 15.40
C TRP A 220 7.77 11.02 14.96
N GLU A 221 9.07 11.03 14.78
CA GLU A 221 9.90 9.84 14.67
C GLU A 221 11.01 9.93 15.73
N TRP A 222 10.97 9.04 16.69
CA TRP A 222 11.87 9.05 17.82
C TRP A 222 12.67 7.76 17.86
N SER A 223 13.92 7.85 17.42
CA SER A 223 14.88 6.76 17.50
C SER A 223 15.47 6.72 18.90
N GLY A 224 15.24 5.62 19.61
CA GLY A 224 15.81 5.33 20.92
C GLY A 224 16.73 4.12 20.89
N TYR A 225 17.46 3.88 21.97
CA TYR A 225 18.30 2.70 22.11
C TYR A 225 17.41 1.45 22.19
N GLY A 226 17.45 0.63 21.13
CA GLY A 226 16.70 -0.62 21.06
C GLY A 226 15.26 -0.49 20.54
N GLN A 227 14.72 0.72 20.37
CA GLN A 227 13.36 0.95 19.85
C GLN A 227 13.31 2.14 18.86
N THR A 228 12.26 2.16 18.04
CA THR A 228 11.85 3.36 17.30
C THR A 228 10.37 3.58 17.54
N LEU A 229 10.00 4.80 17.87
CA LEU A 229 8.62 5.25 18.03
C LEU A 229 8.26 6.17 16.88
N ALA A 230 7.12 5.97 16.27
CA ALA A 230 6.51 6.97 15.40
C ALA A 230 5.12 7.31 15.92
N LEU A 231 4.79 8.59 15.89
CA LEU A 231 3.48 9.13 16.14
C LEU A 231 3.04 9.84 14.87
N LEU A 232 1.92 9.41 14.31
CA LEU A 232 1.35 10.03 13.12
C LEU A 232 0.03 10.72 13.48
N PRO A 233 -0.10 12.04 13.21
CA PRO A 233 -1.24 12.82 13.66
C PRO A 233 -2.51 12.42 12.91
N MET A 234 -3.54 12.01 13.62
CA MET A 234 -4.88 11.77 13.09
C MET A 234 -5.79 12.96 13.43
N ASN A 235 -6.89 13.10 12.72
CA ASN A 235 -7.94 14.02 13.15
C ASN A 235 -8.51 13.59 14.50
N ASP A 236 -8.95 14.56 15.30
CA ASP A 236 -9.59 14.30 16.58
C ASP A 236 -10.80 13.39 16.42
N ASP A 237 -11.14 12.68 17.46
CA ASP A 237 -12.32 11.84 17.46
C ASP A 237 -13.58 12.68 17.29
N PRO A 238 -14.40 12.46 16.25
CA PRO A 238 -15.56 13.31 15.98
C PRO A 238 -16.66 13.17 17.03
N ALA A 239 -16.65 12.08 17.81
CA ALA A 239 -17.67 11.84 18.84
C ALA A 239 -17.25 12.41 20.20
N THR A 240 -15.98 12.34 20.55
CA THR A 240 -15.47 12.71 21.89
C THR A 240 -14.63 14.00 21.87
N GLY A 241 -14.11 14.40 20.71
CA GLY A 241 -13.16 15.51 20.58
C GLY A 241 -11.74 15.18 21.07
N GLU A 242 -11.47 13.93 21.44
CA GLU A 242 -10.16 13.51 21.92
C GLU A 242 -9.12 13.52 20.78
N HIS A 243 -7.91 13.97 21.10
CA HIS A 243 -6.78 13.90 20.16
C HIS A 243 -6.42 12.45 19.85
N ARG A 244 -6.17 12.14 18.59
CA ARG A 244 -5.83 10.78 18.14
C ARG A 244 -4.54 10.76 17.36
N SER A 245 -3.79 9.66 17.53
CA SER A 245 -2.60 9.39 16.71
C SER A 245 -2.51 7.90 16.36
N SER A 246 -1.99 7.63 15.18
CA SER A 246 -1.47 6.30 14.86
C SER A 246 -0.07 6.17 15.46
N VAL A 247 0.11 5.15 16.26
CA VAL A 247 1.36 4.86 16.95
C VAL A 247 2.01 3.66 16.31
N VAL A 248 3.28 3.79 15.94
CA VAL A 248 4.11 2.69 15.43
C VAL A 248 5.30 2.50 16.37
N LEU A 249 5.37 1.34 17.00
CA LEU A 249 6.47 0.93 17.86
C LEU A 249 7.25 -0.19 17.20
N THR A 250 8.54 0.03 16.94
CA THR A 250 9.46 -0.99 16.39
C THR A 250 10.39 -1.51 17.46
N LEU A 251 10.32 -2.80 17.74
CA LEU A 251 11.15 -3.51 18.72
C LEU A 251 11.76 -4.79 18.11
N PRO A 252 12.75 -5.43 18.76
CA PRO A 252 13.06 -6.84 18.51
C PRO A 252 11.79 -7.68 18.54
N SER A 253 11.62 -8.59 17.58
CA SER A 253 10.34 -9.32 17.40
C SER A 253 9.86 -10.02 18.68
N ARG A 254 10.78 -10.58 19.47
CA ARG A 254 10.47 -11.24 20.76
C ARG A 254 9.83 -10.31 21.81
N ASP A 255 10.03 -8.99 21.68
CA ASP A 255 9.55 -7.99 22.64
C ASP A 255 8.17 -7.42 22.24
N ILE A 256 7.68 -7.73 21.05
CA ILE A 256 6.37 -7.31 20.53
C ILE A 256 5.24 -8.21 21.06
N ASP A 257 5.42 -9.53 21.06
CA ASP A 257 4.37 -10.48 21.44
C ASP A 257 3.78 -10.22 22.85
N PRO A 258 4.60 -9.93 23.88
CA PRO A 258 4.07 -9.56 25.18
C PRO A 258 3.19 -8.30 25.16
N LEU A 259 3.48 -7.33 24.29
CA LEU A 259 2.67 -6.12 24.17
C LEU A 259 1.32 -6.35 23.51
N LEU A 260 1.22 -7.35 22.62
CA LEU A 260 -0.05 -7.70 21.98
C LEU A 260 -1.07 -8.28 22.96
N THR A 261 -0.58 -8.94 24.01
CA THR A 261 -1.41 -9.65 24.99
C THR A 261 -1.67 -8.86 26.28
N LEU A 262 -1.02 -7.70 26.46
CA LEU A 262 -1.26 -6.85 27.63
C LEU A 262 -2.72 -6.40 27.69
N GLU A 263 -3.25 -6.34 28.92
CA GLU A 263 -4.51 -5.66 29.18
C GLU A 263 -4.42 -4.19 28.77
N PRO A 264 -5.52 -3.57 28.25
CA PRO A 264 -5.49 -2.21 27.73
C PRO A 264 -4.89 -1.19 28.70
N ALA A 265 -5.23 -1.24 30.00
CA ALA A 265 -4.71 -0.28 30.99
C ALA A 265 -3.18 -0.39 31.15
N ALA A 266 -2.64 -1.61 31.20
CA ALA A 266 -1.19 -1.82 31.29
C ALA A 266 -0.47 -1.39 30.00
N PHE A 267 -1.08 -1.64 28.84
CA PHE A 267 -0.57 -1.19 27.55
C PHE A 267 -0.52 0.33 27.46
N ASN A 268 -1.58 1.01 27.89
CA ASN A 268 -1.69 2.48 27.88
C ASN A 268 -0.56 3.11 28.71
N THR A 269 -0.34 2.61 29.93
CA THR A 269 0.76 3.08 30.81
C THR A 269 2.11 2.89 30.14
N ARG A 270 2.36 1.69 29.56
CA ARG A 270 3.62 1.40 28.86
C ARG A 270 3.86 2.30 27.66
N MET A 271 2.80 2.65 26.94
CA MET A 271 2.95 3.56 25.79
C MET A 271 3.20 4.99 26.23
N ALA A 272 2.49 5.51 27.23
CA ALA A 272 2.72 6.84 27.78
C ALA A 272 4.16 6.99 28.30
N GLU A 273 4.68 6.00 29.03
CA GLU A 273 6.07 5.95 29.47
C GLU A 273 7.08 6.01 28.31
N ARG A 274 6.83 5.28 27.21
CA ARG A 274 7.71 5.28 26.02
C ARG A 274 7.75 6.64 25.32
N PHE A 275 6.66 7.39 25.36
CA PHE A 275 6.58 8.76 24.86
C PHE A 275 6.99 9.81 25.89
N ASP A 276 7.63 9.38 27.00
CA ASP A 276 8.14 10.28 28.06
C ASP A 276 7.02 11.20 28.61
N GLN A 277 5.79 10.67 28.72
CA GLN A 277 4.58 11.37 29.19
C GLN A 277 4.24 12.65 28.40
N ARG A 278 4.85 12.87 27.23
CA ARG A 278 4.70 14.12 26.43
C ARG A 278 3.31 14.33 25.86
N LEU A 279 2.51 13.29 25.79
CA LEU A 279 1.13 13.33 25.29
C LEU A 279 0.09 13.25 26.43
N GLY A 280 0.53 13.31 27.68
CA GLY A 280 -0.32 13.11 28.85
C GLY A 280 -0.76 11.64 28.93
N ARG A 281 -2.00 11.41 29.36
CA ARG A 281 -2.58 10.06 29.36
C ARG A 281 -2.79 9.61 27.92
N MET A 282 -2.50 8.35 27.65
CA MET A 282 -2.73 7.72 26.38
C MET A 282 -3.68 6.54 26.57
N ALA A 283 -4.65 6.36 25.67
CA ALA A 283 -5.59 5.24 25.72
C ALA A 283 -5.70 4.55 24.36
N LEU A 284 -5.71 3.21 24.37
CA LEU A 284 -5.86 2.40 23.17
C LEU A 284 -7.24 2.60 22.54
N ALA A 285 -7.27 3.00 21.28
CA ALA A 285 -8.48 3.30 20.51
C ALA A 285 -8.74 2.32 19.35
N SER A 286 -7.88 1.33 19.14
CA SER A 286 -8.05 0.30 18.09
C SER A 286 -7.49 -1.04 18.51
N ALA A 287 -7.69 -2.07 17.67
CA ALA A 287 -6.91 -3.30 17.78
C ALA A 287 -5.41 -3.02 17.57
N ARG A 288 -4.56 -3.85 18.17
CA ARG A 288 -3.11 -3.86 17.99
C ARG A 288 -2.73 -4.81 16.88
N HIS A 289 -1.96 -4.35 15.92
CA HIS A 289 -1.48 -5.15 14.80
C HIS A 289 0.04 -5.24 14.85
N ALA A 290 0.60 -6.42 14.58
CA ALA A 290 2.04 -6.59 14.48
C ALA A 290 2.45 -7.14 13.11
N SER A 291 3.58 -6.67 12.61
CA SER A 291 4.15 -7.13 11.34
C SER A 291 5.67 -7.17 11.41
N PRO A 292 6.31 -8.21 10.88
CA PRO A 292 7.75 -8.30 10.82
C PRO A 292 8.34 -7.25 9.87
N LEU A 293 9.47 -6.67 10.25
CA LEU A 293 10.22 -5.74 9.43
C LEU A 293 11.17 -6.52 8.53
N VAL A 294 10.75 -6.71 7.29
CA VAL A 294 11.51 -7.45 6.27
C VAL A 294 11.60 -6.61 5.00
N ALA A 295 12.81 -6.42 4.49
CA ALA A 295 13.03 -5.83 3.18
C ALA A 295 13.23 -6.93 2.13
N VAL A 296 12.68 -6.70 0.94
CA VAL A 296 12.82 -7.60 -0.21
C VAL A 296 13.20 -6.75 -1.42
N TYR A 297 14.38 -6.99 -1.96
CA TYR A 297 14.93 -6.26 -3.11
C TYR A 297 15.03 -7.18 -4.31
N PRO A 298 14.14 -7.09 -5.30
CA PRO A 298 14.24 -7.84 -6.55
C PRO A 298 15.53 -7.47 -7.27
N ARG A 299 16.27 -8.45 -7.77
CA ARG A 299 17.51 -8.22 -8.53
C ARG A 299 17.25 -7.60 -9.90
N ARG A 300 16.03 -7.73 -10.40
CA ARG A 300 15.54 -7.09 -11.63
C ARG A 300 14.06 -6.72 -11.43
N LEU A 301 13.67 -5.55 -11.93
CA LEU A 301 12.28 -5.09 -11.92
C LEU A 301 11.56 -5.41 -13.24
N VAL A 302 12.32 -5.76 -14.27
CA VAL A 302 11.78 -6.05 -15.61
C VAL A 302 12.42 -7.30 -16.20
N ALA A 303 11.66 -8.01 -17.03
CA ALA A 303 12.10 -9.12 -17.86
C ALA A 303 11.29 -9.10 -19.16
N GLN A 304 11.51 -10.10 -20.04
CA GLN A 304 10.72 -10.21 -21.27
C GLN A 304 9.21 -10.31 -20.93
N ARG A 305 8.42 -9.37 -21.45
CA ARG A 305 6.96 -9.30 -21.22
C ARG A 305 6.55 -9.25 -19.74
N PHE A 306 7.42 -8.73 -18.87
CA PHE A 306 7.18 -8.72 -17.44
C PHE A 306 7.76 -7.48 -16.76
N ALA A 307 7.00 -6.95 -15.76
CA ALA A 307 7.46 -5.94 -14.79
C ALA A 307 6.96 -6.28 -13.37
N CYS A 308 7.68 -5.84 -12.33
CA CYS A 308 7.29 -5.99 -10.92
C CYS A 308 7.72 -4.79 -10.07
#